data_6a4981a486b1c3fa8e7a17504dc2e4e0
#
_entry.id   6a4981a486b1c3fa8e7a17504dc2e4e0
#
_cell.length_a   1.000
_cell.length_b   1.000
_cell.length_c   1.000
_cell.angle_alpha   90.00
_cell.angle_beta   90.00
_cell.angle_gamma   90.00
#
_symmetry.space_group_name_H-M   'P 1'
#
loop_
_entity.id
_entity.type
_entity.pdbx_description
1 polymer ?
#
loop_
_entity_poly.entity_id
_entity_poly.type
_entity_poly.pdbx_seq_one_letter_code
_entity_poly.pdbx_strand_id
1 'polypeptide(L)'
;MKHTILAAAIIAMVAAGPTQQSAVEYGRPGEHPLLLDLHIPDGPGPFPAAILVHGGGFDSGSRATNMAPLFQPLADAGFAWFSIDYRMAPEFRFPQAREDVDTAIRWVKAYAATYHLNPDKIVLAGESAGGYLVNYAGTHDTPETRVAAVVDIYGPTDYEKIARQRQAYPARFNMASISAHQRLGGSIWFFGVAGYDEASYATLRAISPLHAVHKGMPPFLAIHGTRDDQVPYEQSTMLCDAMHAVGVRCDIITVEAGGHGMGTWKDADQQHYKAETIAWLKQVLADKRHGAGS
;
A
#
# COMPACT_ATOMS: atom_id res chain seq x y z
N MET A 1 -44.21 49.18 21.19
CA MET A 1 -43.29 48.66 20.18
C MET A 1 -42.05 48.10 20.92
N LYS A 2 -41.93 46.79 21.02
CA LYS A 2 -40.80 46.12 21.71
C LYS A 2 -39.86 45.59 20.60
N HIS A 3 -38.68 46.13 20.53
CA HIS A 3 -37.64 45.68 19.58
C HIS A 3 -36.90 44.50 20.23
N THR A 4 -37.11 43.29 19.69
CA THR A 4 -36.33 42.11 20.05
C THR A 4 -35.07 42.10 19.20
N ILE A 5 -33.92 42.33 19.82
CA ILE A 5 -32.60 42.19 19.20
C ILE A 5 -32.26 40.73 19.18
N LEU A 6 -32.23 40.12 18.00
CA LEU A 6 -31.79 38.76 17.79
C LEU A 6 -30.23 38.77 17.78
N ALA A 7 -29.61 38.31 18.86
CA ALA A 7 -28.16 38.12 18.90
C ALA A 7 -27.79 36.86 18.12
N ALA A 8 -27.17 37.06 16.95
CA ALA A 8 -26.57 35.95 16.20
C ALA A 8 -25.31 35.50 16.94
N ALA A 9 -25.35 34.32 17.52
CA ALA A 9 -24.17 33.67 18.07
C ALA A 9 -23.27 33.23 16.91
N ILE A 10 -22.16 33.96 16.69
CA ILE A 10 -21.06 33.50 15.85
C ILE A 10 -20.39 32.39 16.62
N ILE A 11 -20.66 31.14 16.27
CA ILE A 11 -19.83 30.00 16.71
C ILE A 11 -18.52 30.13 15.96
N ALA A 12 -17.51 30.67 16.63
CA ALA A 12 -16.13 30.58 16.15
C ALA A 12 -15.76 29.10 16.15
N MET A 13 -15.70 28.46 14.99
CA MET A 13 -15.03 27.20 14.80
C MET A 13 -13.54 27.45 15.13
N VAL A 14 -13.12 27.06 16.32
CA VAL A 14 -11.69 26.96 16.63
C VAL A 14 -11.20 25.85 15.70
N ALA A 15 -10.36 26.20 14.74
CA ALA A 15 -9.66 25.24 13.92
C ALA A 15 -8.82 24.39 14.89
N ALA A 16 -9.20 23.13 15.06
CA ALA A 16 -8.38 22.20 15.79
C ALA A 16 -7.17 21.90 14.90
N GLY A 17 -5.95 21.99 15.47
CA GLY A 17 -4.71 21.65 14.77
C GLY A 17 -4.67 20.20 14.26
N PRO A 18 -3.67 19.82 13.45
CA PRO A 18 -3.59 18.47 12.89
C PRO A 18 -3.64 17.42 14.00
N THR A 19 -4.44 16.37 13.78
CA THR A 19 -4.59 15.29 14.76
C THR A 19 -3.60 14.18 14.45
N GLN A 20 -2.78 13.79 15.44
CA GLN A 20 -1.96 12.60 15.40
C GLN A 20 -2.36 11.65 16.51
N GLN A 21 -2.52 10.37 16.18
CA GLN A 21 -2.79 9.31 17.14
C GLN A 21 -1.92 8.10 16.81
N SER A 22 -1.46 7.40 17.84
CA SER A 22 -0.66 6.19 17.71
C SER A 22 -1.35 5.02 18.41
N ALA A 23 -1.10 3.80 17.90
CA ALA A 23 -1.62 2.56 18.45
C ALA A 23 -3.16 2.51 18.54
N VAL A 24 -3.85 3.08 17.54
CA VAL A 24 -5.30 2.97 17.39
C VAL A 24 -5.63 1.56 16.90
N GLU A 25 -6.52 0.86 17.58
CA GLU A 25 -6.95 -0.48 17.18
C GLU A 25 -7.95 -0.38 16.02
N TYR A 26 -7.63 -1.03 14.90
CA TYR A 26 -8.52 -1.08 13.74
C TYR A 26 -9.19 -2.45 13.52
N GLY A 27 -8.81 -3.45 14.30
CA GLY A 27 -9.40 -4.78 14.27
C GLY A 27 -8.79 -5.71 15.32
N ARG A 28 -9.45 -6.83 15.59
CA ARG A 28 -8.97 -7.83 16.55
C ARG A 28 -9.36 -9.24 16.11
N PRO A 29 -8.68 -9.83 15.13
CA PRO A 29 -8.94 -11.22 14.77
C PRO A 29 -8.45 -12.15 15.88
N GLY A 30 -9.38 -12.87 16.53
CA GLY A 30 -9.08 -13.62 17.76
C GLY A 30 -8.64 -12.68 18.88
N GLU A 31 -7.49 -13.00 19.48
CA GLU A 31 -6.90 -12.18 20.57
C GLU A 31 -5.82 -11.21 20.08
N HIS A 32 -5.55 -11.13 18.76
CA HIS A 32 -4.47 -10.32 18.19
C HIS A 32 -4.96 -8.92 17.80
N PRO A 33 -4.55 -7.84 18.52
CA PRO A 33 -4.93 -6.50 18.16
C PRO A 33 -4.19 -6.03 16.91
N LEU A 34 -4.92 -5.49 15.95
CA LEU A 34 -4.37 -4.82 14.77
C LEU A 34 -4.31 -3.32 15.03
N LEU A 35 -3.11 -2.75 14.97
CA LEU A 35 -2.87 -1.36 15.36
C LEU A 35 -2.47 -0.50 14.15
N LEU A 36 -2.86 0.76 14.18
CA LEU A 36 -2.43 1.77 13.23
C LEU A 36 -1.99 3.06 13.94
N ASP A 37 -1.12 3.82 13.26
CA ASP A 37 -0.86 5.22 13.56
C ASP A 37 -1.53 6.08 12.50
N LEU A 38 -2.04 7.26 12.86
CA LEU A 38 -2.75 8.12 11.93
C LEU A 38 -2.34 9.59 12.07
N HIS A 39 -2.53 10.31 10.98
CA HIS A 39 -2.48 11.77 10.90
C HIS A 39 -3.68 12.29 10.11
N ILE A 40 -4.36 13.26 10.65
CA ILE A 40 -5.45 13.98 9.98
C ILE A 40 -5.03 15.43 9.83
N PRO A 41 -5.07 16.00 8.61
CA PRO A 41 -4.73 17.40 8.38
C PRO A 41 -5.68 18.37 9.10
N ASP A 42 -5.23 19.60 9.29
CA ASP A 42 -6.09 20.69 9.71
C ASP A 42 -7.14 21.02 8.66
N GLY A 43 -8.30 21.47 9.12
CA GLY A 43 -9.34 22.03 8.25
C GLY A 43 -10.62 21.20 8.21
N PRO A 44 -11.58 21.64 7.38
CA PRO A 44 -12.92 21.04 7.37
C PRO A 44 -13.01 19.72 6.60
N GLY A 45 -11.98 19.35 5.82
CA GLY A 45 -12.07 18.20 4.89
C GLY A 45 -13.15 18.43 3.79
N PRO A 46 -13.66 17.37 3.13
CA PRO A 46 -13.22 16.00 3.31
C PRO A 46 -11.84 15.74 2.69
N PHE A 47 -10.94 15.13 3.49
CA PHE A 47 -9.57 14.85 3.07
C PHE A 47 -9.48 13.58 2.23
N PRO A 48 -8.60 13.50 1.22
CA PRO A 48 -8.16 12.22 0.68
C PRO A 48 -7.35 11.48 1.75
N ALA A 49 -7.36 10.14 1.71
CA ALA A 49 -6.68 9.33 2.70
C ALA A 49 -5.75 8.30 2.07
N ALA A 50 -4.60 8.06 2.69
CA ALA A 50 -3.66 7.01 2.30
C ALA A 50 -3.53 5.96 3.41
N ILE A 51 -3.76 4.69 3.09
CA ILE A 51 -3.44 3.56 3.97
C ILE A 51 -2.06 3.06 3.58
N LEU A 52 -1.13 3.03 4.54
CA LEU A 52 0.28 2.75 4.33
C LEU A 52 0.62 1.38 4.92
N VAL A 53 1.17 0.50 4.09
CA VAL A 53 1.46 -0.89 4.43
C VAL A 53 2.97 -1.14 4.36
N HIS A 54 3.59 -1.42 5.50
CA HIS A 54 5.03 -1.61 5.59
C HIS A 54 5.51 -2.91 4.93
N GLY A 55 6.79 -2.94 4.53
CA GLY A 55 7.47 -4.14 4.07
C GLY A 55 8.07 -4.95 5.21
N GLY A 56 9.20 -5.61 4.90
CA GLY A 56 9.93 -6.44 5.87
C GLY A 56 9.71 -7.94 5.67
N GLY A 57 9.40 -8.37 4.44
CA GLY A 57 9.35 -9.79 4.07
C GLY A 57 8.26 -10.61 4.78
N PHE A 58 7.23 -9.97 5.29
CA PHE A 58 6.12 -10.53 6.09
C PHE A 58 6.50 -11.01 7.49
N ASP A 59 7.73 -10.81 7.95
CA ASP A 59 8.20 -11.26 9.27
C ASP A 59 8.85 -10.13 10.11
N SER A 60 8.92 -8.94 9.57
CA SER A 60 9.51 -7.76 10.22
C SER A 60 8.88 -6.46 9.70
N GLY A 61 9.32 -5.33 10.25
CA GLY A 61 8.77 -4.01 9.93
C GLY A 61 7.70 -3.57 10.92
N SER A 62 7.21 -2.36 10.74
CA SER A 62 6.14 -1.82 11.58
C SER A 62 5.49 -0.60 10.94
N ARG A 63 4.29 -0.25 11.42
CA ARG A 63 3.57 0.97 11.06
C ARG A 63 4.38 2.26 11.28
N ALA A 64 5.38 2.23 12.16
CA ALA A 64 6.16 3.41 12.53
C ALA A 64 7.37 3.67 11.62
N THR A 65 7.80 2.70 10.80
CA THR A 65 9.14 2.75 10.18
C THR A 65 9.13 2.80 8.65
N ASN A 66 8.84 1.71 8.00
CA ASN A 66 9.16 1.52 6.58
C ASN A 66 8.49 2.54 5.62
N MET A 67 7.26 2.93 5.92
CA MET A 67 6.53 3.93 5.12
C MET A 67 6.69 5.37 5.62
N ALA A 68 7.46 5.60 6.69
CA ALA A 68 7.71 6.91 7.27
C ALA A 68 8.24 7.97 6.26
N PRO A 69 9.03 7.62 5.23
CA PRO A 69 9.44 8.58 4.21
C PRO A 69 8.29 9.26 3.46
N LEU A 70 7.07 8.69 3.47
CA LEU A 70 5.87 9.28 2.83
C LEU A 70 4.97 10.04 3.82
N PHE A 71 5.16 9.95 5.12
CA PHE A 71 4.29 10.58 6.12
C PHE A 71 4.20 12.09 5.92
N GLN A 72 5.34 12.78 5.94
CA GLN A 72 5.37 14.24 5.78
C GLN A 72 4.94 14.70 4.38
N PRO A 73 5.43 14.10 3.27
CA PRO A 73 4.94 14.46 1.93
C PRO A 73 3.42 14.34 1.75
N LEU A 74 2.80 13.30 2.32
CA LEU A 74 1.35 13.14 2.30
C LEU A 74 0.63 14.20 3.14
N ALA A 75 1.12 14.45 4.36
CA ALA A 75 0.56 15.49 5.25
C ALA A 75 0.64 16.88 4.61
N ASP A 76 1.80 17.27 4.05
CA ASP A 76 2.00 18.55 3.35
C ASP A 76 1.10 18.68 2.11
N ALA A 77 0.76 17.55 1.50
CA ALA A 77 -0.15 17.52 0.36
C ALA A 77 -1.64 17.54 0.73
N GLY A 78 -1.97 17.55 2.03
CA GLY A 78 -3.34 17.57 2.56
C GLY A 78 -4.01 16.21 2.60
N PHE A 79 -3.23 15.12 2.62
CA PHE A 79 -3.75 13.78 2.83
C PHE A 79 -3.79 13.44 4.32
N ALA A 80 -4.90 12.83 4.76
CA ALA A 80 -4.86 11.99 5.94
C ALA A 80 -4.05 10.72 5.62
N TRP A 81 -3.31 10.18 6.61
CA TRP A 81 -2.66 8.88 6.42
C TRP A 81 -2.85 7.97 7.63
N PHE A 82 -2.89 6.67 7.33
CA PHE A 82 -3.12 5.57 8.28
C PHE A 82 -2.06 4.51 8.01
N SER A 83 -1.02 4.45 8.84
CA SER A 83 0.03 3.45 8.72
C SER A 83 -0.30 2.26 9.60
N ILE A 84 -0.42 1.07 9.02
CA ILE A 84 -0.93 -0.12 9.69
C ILE A 84 0.15 -1.14 10.02
N ASP A 85 0.02 -1.83 11.15
CA ASP A 85 0.60 -3.15 11.35
C ASP A 85 -0.34 -4.21 10.77
N TYR A 86 0.18 -5.36 10.45
CA TYR A 86 -0.58 -6.55 10.03
C TYR A 86 0.02 -7.80 10.66
N ARG A 87 -0.73 -8.90 10.70
CA ARG A 87 -0.27 -10.17 11.27
C ARG A 87 0.88 -10.75 10.46
N MET A 88 2.00 -11.02 11.12
CA MET A 88 3.26 -11.40 10.50
C MET A 88 3.65 -12.86 10.79
N ALA A 89 4.49 -13.41 9.92
CA ALA A 89 5.18 -14.69 10.12
C ALA A 89 6.16 -14.57 11.31
N PRO A 90 6.48 -15.68 11.98
CA PRO A 90 6.07 -17.07 11.73
C PRO A 90 4.70 -17.45 12.29
N GLU A 91 4.14 -16.62 13.17
CA GLU A 91 2.87 -16.92 13.86
C GLU A 91 1.69 -16.97 12.88
N PHE A 92 1.69 -16.02 11.92
CA PHE A 92 0.64 -15.92 10.92
C PHE A 92 1.21 -16.10 9.50
N ARG A 93 0.35 -16.55 8.59
CA ARG A 93 0.68 -16.81 7.19
C ARG A 93 -0.34 -16.16 6.25
N PHE A 94 -0.15 -16.28 4.96
CA PHE A 94 -1.19 -15.95 3.99
C PHE A 94 -2.41 -16.90 4.19
N PRO A 95 -3.67 -16.38 4.21
CA PRO A 95 -4.07 -15.03 3.77
C PRO A 95 -4.20 -13.96 4.88
N GLN A 96 -3.79 -14.23 6.12
CA GLN A 96 -4.11 -13.37 7.28
C GLN A 96 -3.62 -11.92 7.13
N ALA A 97 -2.38 -11.70 6.69
CA ALA A 97 -1.88 -10.34 6.46
C ALA A 97 -2.68 -9.58 5.38
N ARG A 98 -3.15 -10.28 4.35
CA ARG A 98 -4.03 -9.69 3.33
C ARG A 98 -5.40 -9.33 3.91
N GLU A 99 -6.00 -10.20 4.73
CA GLU A 99 -7.27 -9.94 5.41
C GLU A 99 -7.19 -8.72 6.33
N ASP A 100 -6.02 -8.47 6.92
CA ASP A 100 -5.77 -7.32 7.78
C ASP A 100 -5.76 -6.01 6.97
N VAL A 101 -5.18 -6.01 5.76
CA VAL A 101 -5.27 -4.87 4.83
C VAL A 101 -6.72 -4.58 4.44
N ASP A 102 -7.51 -5.60 4.12
CA ASP A 102 -8.95 -5.43 3.84
C ASP A 102 -9.72 -4.88 5.05
N THR A 103 -9.34 -5.32 6.26
CA THR A 103 -9.93 -4.81 7.51
C THR A 103 -9.59 -3.34 7.70
N ALA A 104 -8.35 -2.92 7.42
CA ALA A 104 -7.95 -1.52 7.49
C ALA A 104 -8.72 -0.65 6.48
N ILE A 105 -8.92 -1.12 5.25
CA ILE A 105 -9.72 -0.39 4.24
C ILE A 105 -11.16 -0.20 4.74
N ARG A 106 -11.80 -1.26 5.22
CA ARG A 106 -13.16 -1.18 5.76
C ARG A 106 -13.25 -0.26 6.98
N TRP A 107 -12.25 -0.31 7.86
CA TRP A 107 -12.19 0.54 9.04
C TRP A 107 -12.06 2.02 8.66
N VAL A 108 -11.13 2.39 7.77
CA VAL A 108 -10.96 3.78 7.32
C VAL A 108 -12.22 4.31 6.65
N LYS A 109 -12.90 3.48 5.83
CA LYS A 109 -14.20 3.84 5.23
C LYS A 109 -15.30 4.04 6.28
N ALA A 110 -15.38 3.15 7.27
CA ALA A 110 -16.40 3.24 8.34
C ALA A 110 -16.20 4.49 9.21
N TYR A 111 -14.96 4.90 9.44
CA TYR A 111 -14.63 6.09 10.23
C TYR A 111 -14.44 7.37 9.38
N ALA A 112 -14.78 7.34 8.09
CA ALA A 112 -14.59 8.47 7.19
C ALA A 112 -15.27 9.76 7.70
N ALA A 113 -16.50 9.67 8.22
CA ALA A 113 -17.19 10.81 8.79
C ALA A 113 -16.48 11.36 10.05
N THR A 114 -15.99 10.48 10.93
CA THR A 114 -15.30 10.84 12.18
C THR A 114 -14.00 11.61 11.90
N TYR A 115 -13.26 11.20 10.88
CA TYR A 115 -11.98 11.78 10.51
C TYR A 115 -12.07 12.78 9.33
N HIS A 116 -13.28 13.20 8.95
CA HIS A 116 -13.52 14.14 7.83
C HIS A 116 -12.85 13.69 6.52
N LEU A 117 -12.91 12.39 6.19
CA LEU A 117 -12.33 11.82 4.98
C LEU A 117 -13.33 11.77 3.82
N ASN A 118 -12.81 11.79 2.61
CA ASN A 118 -13.59 11.41 1.42
C ASN A 118 -13.43 9.89 1.19
N PRO A 119 -14.47 9.08 1.39
CA PRO A 119 -14.39 7.62 1.24
C PRO A 119 -14.11 7.17 -0.19
N ASP A 120 -14.40 8.01 -1.19
CA ASP A 120 -14.12 7.73 -2.60
C ASP A 120 -12.67 8.10 -3.00
N LYS A 121 -11.90 8.69 -2.08
CA LYS A 121 -10.50 9.11 -2.30
C LYS A 121 -9.54 8.45 -1.32
N ILE A 122 -9.77 7.17 -1.04
CA ILE A 122 -8.86 6.36 -0.24
C ILE A 122 -7.89 5.65 -1.20
N VAL A 123 -6.60 5.75 -0.93
CA VAL A 123 -5.54 5.08 -1.69
C VAL A 123 -4.79 4.10 -0.81
N LEU A 124 -4.23 3.05 -1.42
CA LEU A 124 -3.26 2.16 -0.76
C LEU A 124 -1.85 2.52 -1.20
N ALA A 125 -0.89 2.48 -0.30
CA ALA A 125 0.53 2.53 -0.64
C ALA A 125 1.29 1.51 0.20
N GLY A 126 2.18 0.74 -0.44
CA GLY A 126 2.96 -0.27 0.28
C GLY A 126 4.31 -0.51 -0.37
N GLU A 127 5.29 -0.92 0.46
CA GLU A 127 6.63 -1.22 -0.03
C GLU A 127 6.99 -2.69 0.19
N SER A 128 7.72 -3.31 -0.76
CA SER A 128 8.22 -4.68 -0.67
C SER A 128 7.09 -5.70 -0.37
N ALA A 129 7.12 -6.36 0.77
CA ALA A 129 6.03 -7.24 1.23
C ALA A 129 4.69 -6.49 1.35
N GLY A 130 4.70 -5.24 1.84
CA GLY A 130 3.53 -4.35 1.83
C GLY A 130 3.09 -3.99 0.42
N GLY A 131 4.04 -3.81 -0.51
CA GLY A 131 3.79 -3.63 -1.95
C GLY A 131 3.00 -4.81 -2.54
N TYR A 132 3.41 -6.04 -2.23
CA TYR A 132 2.62 -7.23 -2.58
C TYR A 132 1.21 -7.17 -2.01
N LEU A 133 1.05 -6.83 -0.72
CA LEU A 133 -0.25 -6.81 -0.07
C LEU A 133 -1.20 -5.77 -0.70
N VAL A 134 -0.70 -4.58 -1.04
CA VAL A 134 -1.53 -3.57 -1.72
C VAL A 134 -1.81 -3.94 -3.18
N ASN A 135 -0.86 -4.58 -3.89
CA ASN A 135 -1.08 -5.12 -5.23
C ASN A 135 -2.17 -6.20 -5.21
N TYR A 136 -2.10 -7.11 -4.22
CA TYR A 136 -3.10 -8.14 -4.06
C TYR A 136 -4.49 -7.55 -3.75
N ALA A 137 -4.58 -6.59 -2.83
CA ALA A 137 -5.84 -5.93 -2.49
C ALA A 137 -6.44 -5.18 -3.69
N GLY A 138 -5.60 -4.49 -4.49
CA GLY A 138 -6.06 -3.76 -5.68
C GLY A 138 -6.51 -4.64 -6.84
N THR A 139 -5.97 -5.86 -6.97
CA THR A 139 -6.36 -6.84 -8.01
C THR A 139 -7.47 -7.79 -7.57
N HIS A 140 -7.82 -7.83 -6.29
CA HIS A 140 -8.88 -8.68 -5.72
C HIS A 140 -9.90 -7.85 -4.94
N ASP A 141 -10.14 -6.62 -5.37
CA ASP A 141 -11.04 -5.69 -4.70
C ASP A 141 -12.51 -6.16 -4.77
N THR A 142 -13.24 -5.82 -3.73
CA THR A 142 -14.70 -5.94 -3.66
C THR A 142 -15.29 -4.53 -3.54
N PRO A 143 -16.61 -4.34 -3.67
CA PRO A 143 -17.22 -3.02 -3.42
C PRO A 143 -16.83 -2.40 -2.08
N GLU A 144 -16.66 -3.23 -1.03
CA GLU A 144 -16.32 -2.79 0.32
C GLU A 144 -14.84 -2.43 0.47
N THR A 145 -13.95 -3.11 -0.29
CA THR A 145 -12.49 -2.92 -0.21
C THR A 145 -11.91 -2.13 -1.37
N ARG A 146 -12.74 -1.72 -2.34
CA ARG A 146 -12.29 -0.92 -3.49
C ARG A 146 -11.68 0.40 -3.01
N VAL A 147 -10.54 0.75 -3.60
CA VAL A 147 -9.80 1.99 -3.35
C VAL A 147 -9.69 2.82 -4.64
N ALA A 148 -9.35 4.09 -4.50
CA ALA A 148 -9.24 5.01 -5.64
C ALA A 148 -7.95 4.81 -6.45
N ALA A 149 -6.88 4.35 -5.82
CA ALA A 149 -5.58 4.12 -6.46
C ALA A 149 -4.69 3.24 -5.58
N VAL A 150 -3.67 2.64 -6.19
CA VAL A 150 -2.62 1.86 -5.50
C VAL A 150 -1.25 2.43 -5.87
N VAL A 151 -0.38 2.58 -4.87
CA VAL A 151 1.04 2.91 -5.04
C VAL A 151 1.85 1.70 -4.57
N ASP A 152 2.48 1.03 -5.52
CA ASP A 152 3.37 -0.11 -5.29
C ASP A 152 4.82 0.33 -5.30
N ILE A 153 5.52 0.15 -4.20
CA ILE A 153 6.95 0.46 -4.11
C ILE A 153 7.71 -0.87 -4.09
N TYR A 154 8.26 -1.26 -5.23
CA TYR A 154 9.02 -2.49 -5.48
C TYR A 154 8.38 -3.77 -4.91
N GLY A 155 7.06 -3.89 -4.95
CA GLY A 155 6.35 -5.09 -4.50
C GLY A 155 6.45 -6.24 -5.50
N PRO A 156 6.53 -7.49 -5.01
CA PRO A 156 6.38 -8.66 -5.87
C PRO A 156 4.99 -8.72 -6.50
N THR A 157 4.93 -9.08 -7.78
CA THR A 157 3.68 -9.22 -8.53
C THR A 157 3.46 -10.61 -9.10
N ASP A 158 4.56 -11.38 -9.30
CA ASP A 158 4.56 -12.77 -9.76
C ASP A 158 5.54 -13.62 -8.95
N TYR A 159 5.03 -14.28 -7.92
CA TYR A 159 5.85 -15.14 -7.05
C TYR A 159 6.28 -16.45 -7.72
N GLU A 160 5.53 -16.99 -8.67
CA GLU A 160 5.97 -18.13 -9.46
C GLU A 160 7.26 -17.80 -10.22
N LYS A 161 7.26 -16.67 -10.93
CA LYS A 161 8.43 -16.23 -11.69
C LYS A 161 9.63 -15.94 -10.79
N ILE A 162 9.43 -15.25 -9.66
CA ILE A 162 10.50 -15.01 -8.68
C ILE A 162 11.07 -16.33 -8.17
N ALA A 163 10.23 -17.32 -7.82
CA ALA A 163 10.67 -18.61 -7.31
C ALA A 163 11.47 -19.37 -8.36
N ARG A 164 11.00 -19.44 -9.62
CA ARG A 164 11.74 -20.07 -10.73
C ARG A 164 13.08 -19.39 -11.00
N GLN A 165 13.14 -18.05 -10.94
CA GLN A 165 14.38 -17.29 -11.12
C GLN A 165 15.37 -17.53 -9.96
N ARG A 166 14.89 -17.54 -8.72
CA ARG A 166 15.75 -17.84 -7.54
C ARG A 166 16.33 -19.24 -7.61
N GLN A 167 15.55 -20.21 -8.06
CA GLN A 167 16.02 -21.58 -8.26
C GLN A 167 17.06 -21.66 -9.39
N ALA A 168 16.80 -21.04 -10.54
CA ALA A 168 17.68 -21.11 -11.70
C ALA A 168 18.95 -20.26 -11.56
N TYR A 169 18.88 -19.13 -10.88
CA TYR A 169 19.95 -18.12 -10.79
C TYR A 169 20.13 -17.59 -9.36
N PRO A 170 20.45 -18.44 -8.36
CA PRO A 170 20.50 -18.02 -6.96
C PRO A 170 21.51 -16.89 -6.68
N ALA A 171 22.57 -16.79 -7.45
CA ALA A 171 23.60 -15.75 -7.32
C ALA A 171 23.09 -14.33 -7.72
N ARG A 172 21.99 -14.24 -8.46
CA ARG A 172 21.39 -12.97 -8.88
C ARG A 172 20.64 -12.25 -7.72
N PHE A 173 20.25 -13.00 -6.72
CA PHE A 173 19.48 -12.50 -5.60
C PHE A 173 20.34 -12.34 -4.35
N ASN A 174 20.29 -11.19 -3.71
CA ASN A 174 21.00 -10.95 -2.46
C ASN A 174 20.32 -11.66 -1.29
N MET A 175 20.58 -12.96 -1.18
CA MET A 175 20.00 -13.79 -0.12
C MET A 175 20.55 -13.48 1.28
N ALA A 176 21.60 -12.67 1.39
CA ALA A 176 22.19 -12.29 2.69
C ALA A 176 21.37 -11.22 3.43
N SER A 177 20.63 -10.40 2.70
CA SER A 177 19.78 -9.33 3.26
C SER A 177 18.40 -9.82 3.73
N ILE A 178 18.04 -11.09 3.45
CA ILE A 178 16.76 -11.66 3.86
C ILE A 178 16.89 -12.42 5.17
N SER A 179 15.84 -12.39 5.99
CA SER A 179 15.82 -13.09 7.28
C SER A 179 16.06 -14.61 7.14
N ALA A 180 16.41 -15.28 8.23
CA ALA A 180 16.63 -16.72 8.23
C ALA A 180 15.39 -17.51 7.75
N HIS A 181 14.18 -17.04 8.10
CA HIS A 181 12.92 -17.63 7.63
C HIS A 181 12.72 -17.41 6.13
N GLN A 182 13.05 -16.24 5.62
CA GLN A 182 13.02 -15.93 4.20
C GLN A 182 14.05 -16.75 3.39
N ARG A 183 15.20 -17.10 3.99
CA ARG A 183 16.23 -17.95 3.33
C ARG A 183 15.80 -19.40 3.15
N LEU A 184 15.01 -19.97 4.06
CA LEU A 184 14.50 -21.34 3.98
C LEU A 184 13.40 -21.54 2.92
N GLY A 185 13.09 -20.51 2.14
CA GLY A 185 12.08 -20.57 1.09
C GLY A 185 11.51 -19.20 0.75
N GLY A 186 12.02 -18.15 1.38
CA GLY A 186 11.56 -16.78 1.22
C GLY A 186 10.09 -16.63 1.57
N SER A 187 9.42 -15.81 0.79
CA SER A 187 7.97 -15.67 0.78
C SER A 187 7.22 -17.00 0.59
N ILE A 188 7.88 -18.02 0.03
CA ILE A 188 7.34 -19.37 -0.17
C ILE A 188 6.79 -19.94 1.13
N TRP A 189 7.55 -19.82 2.23
CA TRP A 189 7.09 -20.29 3.54
C TRP A 189 5.87 -19.51 4.06
N PHE A 190 5.83 -18.19 3.86
CA PHE A 190 4.67 -17.35 4.22
C PHE A 190 3.40 -17.81 3.49
N PHE A 191 3.52 -18.27 2.25
CA PHE A 191 2.41 -18.80 1.46
C PHE A 191 2.11 -20.28 1.71
N GLY A 192 2.78 -20.93 2.67
CA GLY A 192 2.56 -22.34 3.00
C GLY A 192 3.15 -23.33 1.99
N VAL A 193 4.02 -22.85 1.09
CA VAL A 193 4.67 -23.68 0.07
C VAL A 193 6.00 -24.19 0.59
N ALA A 194 6.29 -25.49 0.40
CA ALA A 194 7.45 -26.16 1.00
C ALA A 194 8.60 -26.43 0.04
N GLY A 195 8.46 -26.14 -1.25
CA GLY A 195 9.48 -26.49 -2.24
C GLY A 195 9.34 -25.79 -3.59
N TYR A 196 10.14 -26.24 -4.56
CA TYR A 196 10.21 -25.73 -5.93
C TYR A 196 9.73 -26.81 -6.92
N ASP A 197 8.51 -27.32 -6.73
CA ASP A 197 7.85 -28.27 -7.62
C ASP A 197 6.63 -27.61 -8.33
N GLU A 198 6.04 -28.30 -9.29
CA GLU A 198 4.94 -27.75 -10.08
C GLU A 198 3.69 -27.44 -9.22
N ALA A 199 3.42 -28.19 -8.14
CA ALA A 199 2.32 -27.89 -7.24
C ALA A 199 2.57 -26.60 -6.45
N SER A 200 3.81 -26.40 -6.01
CA SER A 200 4.27 -25.16 -5.37
C SER A 200 4.18 -23.98 -6.32
N TYR A 201 4.61 -24.13 -7.57
CA TYR A 201 4.50 -23.07 -8.58
C TYR A 201 3.05 -22.73 -8.90
N ALA A 202 2.16 -23.71 -9.00
CA ALA A 202 0.73 -23.47 -9.20
C ALA A 202 0.13 -22.66 -8.04
N THR A 203 0.51 -22.96 -6.80
CA THR A 203 0.09 -22.19 -5.61
C THR A 203 0.60 -20.75 -5.69
N LEU A 204 1.90 -20.56 -5.96
CA LEU A 204 2.49 -19.22 -6.08
C LEU A 204 1.87 -18.41 -7.21
N ARG A 205 1.56 -19.04 -8.35
CA ARG A 205 0.83 -18.41 -9.45
C ARG A 205 -0.55 -17.93 -9.00
N ALA A 206 -1.31 -18.77 -8.30
CA ALA A 206 -2.66 -18.46 -7.86
C ALA A 206 -2.76 -17.27 -6.89
N ILE A 207 -1.68 -16.99 -6.14
CA ILE A 207 -1.62 -15.86 -5.20
C ILE A 207 -0.87 -14.64 -5.77
N SER A 208 -0.44 -14.69 -7.01
CA SER A 208 0.32 -13.62 -7.66
C SER A 208 -0.61 -12.56 -8.26
N PRO A 209 -0.53 -11.28 -7.82
CA PRO A 209 -1.39 -10.19 -8.30
C PRO A 209 -1.43 -10.06 -9.84
N LEU A 210 -0.30 -10.31 -10.51
CA LEU A 210 -0.19 -10.24 -11.97
C LEU A 210 -1.26 -11.06 -12.69
N HIS A 211 -1.59 -12.24 -12.16
CA HIS A 211 -2.54 -13.17 -12.79
C HIS A 211 -4.00 -12.86 -12.47
N ALA A 212 -4.25 -11.88 -11.60
CA ALA A 212 -5.58 -11.39 -11.23
C ALA A 212 -5.92 -10.02 -11.83
N VAL A 213 -5.06 -9.49 -12.71
CA VAL A 213 -5.32 -8.21 -13.40
C VAL A 213 -6.60 -8.30 -14.23
N HIS A 214 -7.50 -7.33 -14.05
CA HIS A 214 -8.79 -7.29 -14.73
C HIS A 214 -9.23 -5.86 -15.03
N LYS A 215 -10.11 -5.71 -16.00
CA LYS A 215 -10.73 -4.43 -16.35
C LYS A 215 -11.53 -3.87 -15.15
N GLY A 216 -11.35 -2.57 -14.87
CA GLY A 216 -12.12 -1.88 -13.83
C GLY A 216 -11.46 -1.89 -12.44
N MET A 217 -10.31 -2.55 -12.29
CA MET A 217 -9.48 -2.37 -11.08
C MET A 217 -8.96 -0.92 -10.98
N PRO A 218 -8.51 -0.45 -9.80
CA PRO A 218 -8.00 0.91 -9.63
C PRO A 218 -6.75 1.16 -10.48
N PRO A 219 -6.39 2.43 -10.78
CA PRO A 219 -5.10 2.78 -11.37
C PRO A 219 -3.95 2.53 -10.39
N PHE A 220 -2.78 2.17 -10.93
CA PHE A 220 -1.57 1.89 -10.17
C PHE A 220 -0.43 2.84 -10.53
N LEU A 221 0.40 3.14 -9.53
CA LEU A 221 1.72 3.72 -9.68
C LEU A 221 2.74 2.73 -9.11
N ALA A 222 3.63 2.22 -9.93
CA ALA A 222 4.79 1.45 -9.48
C ALA A 222 6.00 2.37 -9.30
N ILE A 223 6.80 2.14 -8.26
CA ILE A 223 8.06 2.85 -7.99
C ILE A 223 9.13 1.80 -7.77
N HIS A 224 10.16 1.73 -8.64
CA HIS A 224 11.09 0.60 -8.60
C HIS A 224 12.50 0.98 -9.04
N GLY A 225 13.50 0.43 -8.35
CA GLY A 225 14.89 0.57 -8.69
C GLY A 225 15.34 -0.45 -9.75
N THR A 226 16.14 0.00 -10.75
CA THR A 226 16.59 -0.90 -11.85
C THR A 226 17.64 -1.92 -11.43
N ARG A 227 18.25 -1.78 -10.24
CA ARG A 227 19.21 -2.72 -9.64
C ARG A 227 18.68 -3.40 -8.39
N ASP A 228 17.38 -3.55 -8.29
CA ASP A 228 16.78 -4.32 -7.19
C ASP A 228 17.18 -5.80 -7.28
N ASP A 229 17.91 -6.27 -6.26
CA ASP A 229 18.46 -7.62 -6.17
C ASP A 229 17.62 -8.56 -5.31
N GLN A 230 16.48 -8.10 -4.80
CA GLN A 230 15.51 -8.90 -4.05
C GLN A 230 14.22 -9.12 -4.83
N VAL A 231 13.67 -8.06 -5.38
CA VAL A 231 12.48 -8.07 -6.25
C VAL A 231 12.89 -7.50 -7.60
N PRO A 232 12.99 -8.31 -8.65
CA PRO A 232 13.44 -7.82 -9.95
C PRO A 232 12.53 -6.70 -10.50
N TYR A 233 13.13 -5.64 -11.06
CA TYR A 233 12.43 -4.50 -11.67
C TYR A 233 11.33 -4.90 -12.65
N GLU A 234 11.52 -6.02 -13.35
CA GLU A 234 10.53 -6.57 -14.28
C GLU A 234 9.19 -6.94 -13.62
N GLN A 235 9.11 -7.05 -12.30
CA GLN A 235 7.85 -7.29 -11.60
C GLN A 235 6.89 -6.11 -11.80
N SER A 236 7.39 -4.88 -11.74
CA SER A 236 6.59 -3.68 -12.00
C SER A 236 6.24 -3.52 -13.47
N THR A 237 7.19 -3.77 -14.39
CA THR A 237 6.90 -3.62 -15.83
C THR A 237 5.87 -4.64 -16.30
N MET A 238 5.97 -5.89 -15.87
CA MET A 238 4.98 -6.93 -16.21
C MET A 238 3.58 -6.60 -15.70
N LEU A 239 3.46 -6.09 -14.47
CA LEU A 239 2.18 -5.67 -13.93
C LEU A 239 1.57 -4.55 -14.77
N CYS A 240 2.36 -3.50 -15.08
CA CYS A 240 1.88 -2.38 -15.88
C CYS A 240 1.51 -2.80 -17.31
N ASP A 241 2.28 -3.67 -17.95
CA ASP A 241 1.97 -4.20 -19.27
C ASP A 241 0.63 -4.97 -19.25
N ALA A 242 0.41 -5.82 -18.26
CA ALA A 242 -0.85 -6.54 -18.09
C ALA A 242 -2.03 -5.61 -17.85
N MET A 243 -1.86 -4.56 -17.03
CA MET A 243 -2.89 -3.56 -16.76
C MET A 243 -3.24 -2.75 -18.02
N HIS A 244 -2.23 -2.30 -18.77
CA HIS A 244 -2.44 -1.60 -20.06
C HIS A 244 -3.20 -2.48 -21.06
N ALA A 245 -2.90 -3.78 -21.12
CA ALA A 245 -3.58 -4.72 -22.00
C ALA A 245 -5.10 -4.82 -21.74
N VAL A 246 -5.54 -4.54 -20.51
CA VAL A 246 -6.97 -4.50 -20.13
C VAL A 246 -7.55 -3.08 -20.05
N GLY A 247 -6.76 -2.06 -20.46
CA GLY A 247 -7.19 -0.66 -20.49
C GLY A 247 -7.21 0.03 -19.11
N VAL A 248 -6.43 -0.46 -18.17
CA VAL A 248 -6.27 0.15 -16.84
C VAL A 248 -4.96 0.94 -16.80
N ARG A 249 -5.00 2.11 -16.19
CA ARG A 249 -3.82 2.99 -16.04
C ARG A 249 -2.82 2.37 -15.07
N CYS A 250 -1.56 2.26 -15.50
CA CYS A 250 -0.40 1.95 -14.69
C CYS A 250 0.77 2.83 -15.14
N ASP A 251 1.38 3.55 -14.21
CA ASP A 251 2.55 4.38 -14.47
C ASP A 251 3.74 3.85 -13.64
N ILE A 252 4.97 4.07 -14.10
CA ILE A 252 6.18 3.62 -13.40
C ILE A 252 7.12 4.80 -13.16
N ILE A 253 7.50 5.02 -11.91
CA ILE A 253 8.64 5.85 -11.54
C ILE A 253 9.86 4.94 -11.44
N THR A 254 10.75 5.05 -12.40
CA THR A 254 11.98 4.27 -12.43
C THR A 254 13.09 4.99 -11.68
N VAL A 255 13.70 4.31 -10.72
CA VAL A 255 14.90 4.82 -10.01
C VAL A 255 16.14 4.15 -10.60
N GLU A 256 16.86 4.89 -11.42
CA GLU A 256 18.05 4.36 -12.10
C GLU A 256 19.15 3.97 -11.12
N ALA A 257 19.61 2.73 -11.24
CA ALA A 257 20.57 2.10 -10.35
C ALA A 257 20.12 2.00 -8.88
N GLY A 258 18.84 2.24 -8.57
CA GLY A 258 18.25 2.01 -7.26
C GLY A 258 18.21 0.52 -6.92
N GLY A 259 18.60 0.17 -5.70
CA GLY A 259 18.45 -1.17 -5.14
C GLY A 259 17.14 -1.35 -4.38
N HIS A 260 16.99 -2.50 -3.69
CA HIS A 260 15.85 -2.74 -2.82
C HIS A 260 15.93 -1.88 -1.56
N GLY A 261 14.88 -1.11 -1.28
CA GLY A 261 14.80 -0.20 -0.13
C GLY A 261 14.99 1.28 -0.48
N MET A 262 13.91 2.03 -0.47
CA MET A 262 13.88 3.46 -0.83
C MET A 262 14.83 4.34 0.03
N GLY A 263 15.15 3.92 1.25
CA GLY A 263 16.12 4.62 2.11
C GLY A 263 17.57 4.51 1.64
N THR A 264 17.88 3.60 0.72
CA THR A 264 19.22 3.42 0.15
C THR A 264 19.44 4.21 -1.15
N TRP A 265 18.37 4.80 -1.70
CA TRP A 265 18.44 5.59 -2.93
C TRP A 265 19.11 6.94 -2.67
N LYS A 266 19.67 7.54 -3.72
CA LYS A 266 20.27 8.88 -3.62
C LYS A 266 19.23 9.91 -3.18
N ASP A 267 19.65 10.94 -2.48
CA ASP A 267 18.75 12.00 -1.98
C ASP A 267 17.89 12.63 -3.08
N ALA A 268 18.47 12.86 -4.26
CA ALA A 268 17.74 13.39 -5.41
C ALA A 268 16.62 12.45 -5.87
N ASP A 269 16.88 11.15 -5.91
CA ASP A 269 15.90 10.14 -6.29
C ASP A 269 14.81 10.01 -5.22
N GLN A 270 15.21 10.11 -3.94
CA GLN A 270 14.23 10.11 -2.83
C GLN A 270 13.31 11.33 -2.86
N GLN A 271 13.82 12.50 -3.20
CA GLN A 271 12.99 13.70 -3.37
C GLN A 271 12.09 13.58 -4.60
N HIS A 272 12.64 13.08 -5.70
CA HIS A 272 11.91 12.91 -6.96
C HIS A 272 10.72 11.97 -6.82
N TYR A 273 10.93 10.74 -6.34
CA TYR A 273 9.82 9.79 -6.26
C TYR A 273 8.71 10.28 -5.32
N LYS A 274 9.05 10.95 -4.21
CA LYS A 274 8.05 11.52 -3.28
C LYS A 274 7.20 12.59 -3.97
N ALA A 275 7.84 13.51 -4.67
CA ALA A 275 7.16 14.59 -5.38
C ALA A 275 6.26 14.05 -6.50
N GLU A 276 6.77 13.12 -7.32
CA GLU A 276 6.02 12.50 -8.40
C GLU A 276 4.85 11.65 -7.88
N THR A 277 5.03 10.94 -6.76
CA THR A 277 3.94 10.19 -6.11
C THR A 277 2.80 11.12 -5.73
N ILE A 278 3.10 12.24 -5.09
CA ILE A 278 2.08 13.23 -4.70
C ILE A 278 1.41 13.86 -5.92
N ALA A 279 2.18 14.21 -6.95
CA ALA A 279 1.64 14.76 -8.19
C ALA A 279 0.70 13.77 -8.88
N TRP A 280 1.10 12.51 -9.00
CA TRP A 280 0.32 11.43 -9.57
C TRP A 280 -0.99 11.19 -8.79
N LEU A 281 -0.91 11.10 -7.45
CA LEU A 281 -2.09 10.91 -6.60
C LEU A 281 -3.09 12.06 -6.78
N LYS A 282 -2.64 13.32 -6.79
CA LYS A 282 -3.51 14.48 -7.02
C LYS A 282 -4.19 14.40 -8.40
N GLN A 283 -3.46 14.01 -9.44
CA GLN A 283 -4.00 13.87 -10.78
C GLN A 283 -5.07 12.78 -10.86
N VAL A 284 -4.79 11.57 -10.35
CA VAL A 284 -5.71 10.44 -10.38
C VAL A 284 -6.98 10.72 -9.58
N LEU A 285 -6.85 11.33 -8.40
CA LEU A 285 -8.00 11.65 -7.54
C LEU A 285 -8.82 12.86 -8.03
N ALA A 286 -8.31 13.66 -8.97
CA ALA A 286 -9.06 14.73 -9.64
C ALA A 286 -9.86 14.19 -10.83
N ASP A 287 -9.47 13.08 -11.45
CA ASP A 287 -10.14 12.50 -12.62
C ASP A 287 -11.44 11.79 -12.20
N LYS A 288 -12.58 12.38 -12.58
CA LYS A 288 -13.93 11.88 -12.23
C LYS A 288 -14.30 10.55 -12.91
N ARG A 289 -13.49 10.04 -13.83
CA ARG A 289 -13.82 8.83 -14.62
C ARG A 289 -13.69 7.52 -13.84
N HIS A 290 -13.05 7.52 -12.68
CA HIS A 290 -12.81 6.30 -11.89
C HIS A 290 -13.81 6.09 -10.74
N GLY A 291 -14.75 7.02 -10.51
CA GLY A 291 -15.76 6.96 -9.43
C GLY A 291 -17.15 6.49 -9.86
N ALA A 292 -17.40 6.26 -11.14
CA ALA A 292 -18.71 5.85 -11.65
C ALA A 292 -18.66 4.41 -12.18
N GLY A 293 -18.55 3.46 -11.25
CA GLY A 293 -18.93 2.06 -11.52
C GLY A 293 -20.46 2.00 -11.42
N SER A 294 -21.11 2.03 -12.59
CA SER A 294 -22.53 1.69 -12.77
C SER A 294 -22.78 0.21 -12.50
#